data_a2a68852773e436b43602f3d6f263b14
#
_entry.id   a2a68852773e436b43602f3d6f263b14
#
_cell.length_a   1.000
_cell.length_b   1.000
_cell.length_c   1.000
_cell.angle_alpha   90.00
_cell.angle_beta   90.00
_cell.angle_gamma   90.00
#
_symmetry.space_group_name_H-M   'P 1'
#
loop_
_entity.id
_entity.type
_entity.pdbx_description
1 polymer ?
#
loop_
_entity_poly.entity_id
_entity_poly.type
_entity_poly.pdbx_seq_one_letter_code
_entity_poly.pdbx_strand_id
1 'polypeptide(L)'
;MTIQEKIQNKKTYLGIEFGSTRIKAVLIDDTFAPVASGSHDWQNRYENGVWTYSLDDITTGLQHCYASLAEDVKSKYGVVPTGYGAMGISGMMHGYMAFDKDDNLLIPFRTWRNTITEQAASELSELLGFNIPQRWSIAHLYQAVLNGEENVLSLIHISEPTRR
;
A
#
# COMPACT_ATOMS: atom_id res chain seq x y z
N MET A 1 10.73 32.73 -4.02
CA MET A 1 9.65 32.01 -4.71
C MET A 1 8.57 31.73 -3.68
N THR A 2 7.34 32.17 -3.94
CA THR A 2 6.18 31.88 -3.07
C THR A 2 5.82 30.40 -3.15
N ILE A 3 5.05 29.90 -2.19
CA ILE A 3 4.56 28.51 -2.24
C ILE A 3 3.71 28.28 -3.49
N GLN A 4 2.86 29.23 -3.86
CA GLN A 4 2.09 29.19 -5.10
C GLN A 4 2.98 28.99 -6.34
N GLU A 5 4.04 29.79 -6.46
CA GLU A 5 5.01 29.65 -7.57
C GLU A 5 5.76 28.31 -7.53
N LYS A 6 6.10 27.79 -6.35
CA LYS A 6 6.73 26.46 -6.20
C LYS A 6 5.79 25.36 -6.73
N ILE A 7 4.50 25.42 -6.38
CA ILE A 7 3.49 24.47 -6.86
C ILE A 7 3.37 24.52 -8.39
N GLN A 8 3.18 25.72 -8.95
CA GLN A 8 3.05 25.93 -10.40
C GLN A 8 4.29 25.46 -11.18
N ASN A 9 5.47 25.65 -10.62
CA ASN A 9 6.75 25.24 -11.21
C ASN A 9 7.16 23.81 -10.86
N LYS A 10 6.27 22.98 -10.26
CA LYS A 10 6.50 21.58 -9.87
C LYS A 10 7.70 21.40 -8.93
N LYS A 11 7.98 22.40 -8.08
CA LYS A 11 9.03 22.38 -7.06
C LYS A 11 8.50 22.00 -5.69
N THR A 12 7.53 21.09 -5.67
CA THR A 12 6.96 20.48 -4.48
C THR A 12 7.04 18.96 -4.63
N TYR A 13 7.01 18.25 -3.51
CA TYR A 13 7.20 16.81 -3.46
C TYR A 13 6.01 16.18 -2.73
N LEU A 14 5.46 15.11 -3.31
CA LEU A 14 4.29 14.42 -2.79
C LEU A 14 4.70 13.12 -2.09
N GLY A 15 4.33 12.99 -0.82
CA GLY A 15 4.39 11.72 -0.08
C GLY A 15 2.99 11.14 0.09
N ILE A 16 2.84 9.84 -0.18
CA ILE A 16 1.59 9.10 0.07
C ILE A 16 1.88 7.93 0.99
N GLU A 17 1.10 7.77 2.04
CA GLU A 17 1.17 6.66 2.99
C GLU A 17 -0.12 5.85 2.96
N PHE A 18 -0.02 4.53 2.72
CA PHE A 18 -1.10 3.57 2.93
C PHE A 18 -0.97 2.98 4.33
N GLY A 19 -1.52 3.68 5.32
CA GLY A 19 -1.56 3.20 6.71
C GLY A 19 -2.70 2.23 6.97
N SER A 20 -2.69 1.54 8.10
CA SER A 20 -3.69 0.49 8.42
C SER A 20 -5.11 0.99 8.67
N THR A 21 -5.28 2.29 8.98
CA THR A 21 -6.58 2.91 9.26
C THR A 21 -6.86 4.13 8.42
N ARG A 22 -5.84 4.62 7.70
CA ARG A 22 -5.93 5.87 6.95
C ARG A 22 -4.90 5.89 5.83
N ILE A 23 -5.32 6.34 4.64
CA ILE A 23 -4.43 6.78 3.58
C ILE A 23 -4.16 8.26 3.80
N LYS A 24 -2.91 8.69 3.72
CA LYS A 24 -2.50 10.08 3.90
C LYS A 24 -1.67 10.54 2.72
N ALA A 25 -1.83 11.80 2.35
CA ALA A 25 -0.99 12.47 1.39
C ALA A 25 -0.46 13.78 1.99
N VAL A 26 0.80 14.05 1.80
CA VAL A 26 1.45 15.30 2.27
C VAL A 26 2.24 15.90 1.12
N LEU A 27 2.00 17.17 0.86
CA LEU A 27 2.81 17.97 -0.04
C LEU A 27 3.82 18.77 0.78
N ILE A 28 5.09 18.69 0.42
CA ILE A 28 6.17 19.45 1.03
C ILE A 28 6.87 20.32 -0.01
N ASP A 29 7.54 21.37 0.43
CA ASP A 29 8.39 22.19 -0.43
C ASP A 29 9.88 21.75 -0.39
N ASP A 30 10.75 22.50 -1.05
CA ASP A 30 12.19 22.27 -1.14
C ASP A 30 12.94 22.50 0.17
N THR A 31 12.27 23.03 1.20
CA THR A 31 12.79 23.14 2.57
C THR A 31 12.27 22.05 3.48
N PHE A 32 11.54 21.06 2.92
CA PHE A 32 10.84 19.98 3.63
C PHE A 32 9.70 20.44 4.55
N ALA A 33 9.26 21.69 4.39
CA ALA A 33 8.12 22.20 5.14
C ALA A 33 6.80 21.66 4.55
N PRO A 34 5.85 21.19 5.41
CA PRO A 34 4.52 20.80 4.95
C PRO A 34 3.77 21.98 4.33
N VAL A 35 3.28 21.80 3.11
CA VAL A 35 2.51 22.79 2.34
C VAL A 35 1.02 22.51 2.47
N ALA A 36 0.63 21.26 2.24
CA ALA A 36 -0.76 20.83 2.29
C ALA A 36 -0.83 19.34 2.63
N SER A 37 -2.02 18.89 3.02
CA SER A 37 -2.26 17.48 3.32
C SER A 37 -3.67 17.06 2.91
N GLY A 38 -3.81 15.75 2.67
CA GLY A 38 -5.08 15.09 2.45
C GLY A 38 -5.12 13.75 3.14
N SER A 39 -6.31 13.24 3.39
CA SER A 39 -6.46 11.92 4.00
C SER A 39 -7.79 11.26 3.62
N HIS A 40 -7.80 9.92 3.74
CA HIS A 40 -9.00 9.11 3.61
C HIS A 40 -8.96 8.01 4.67
N ASP A 41 -9.99 7.95 5.52
CA ASP A 41 -10.12 6.88 6.51
C ASP A 41 -10.67 5.64 5.84
N TRP A 42 -10.07 4.49 6.12
CA TRP A 42 -10.50 3.19 5.65
C TRP A 42 -10.39 2.13 6.74
N GLN A 43 -10.98 0.97 6.51
CA GLN A 43 -11.00 -0.09 7.51
C GLN A 43 -10.58 -1.42 6.91
N ASN A 44 -9.75 -2.14 7.66
CA ASN A 44 -9.45 -3.54 7.41
C ASN A 44 -10.71 -4.36 7.73
N ARG A 45 -11.19 -5.16 6.77
CA ARG A 45 -12.39 -6.00 6.91
C ARG A 45 -12.00 -7.45 7.20
N TYR A 46 -12.82 -8.13 7.96
CA TYR A 46 -12.69 -9.57 8.17
C TYR A 46 -13.76 -10.29 7.37
N GLU A 47 -13.36 -10.90 6.25
CA GLU A 47 -14.27 -11.55 5.30
C GLU A 47 -13.80 -12.98 5.05
N ASN A 48 -14.72 -13.94 5.21
CA ASN A 48 -14.45 -15.37 4.99
C ASN A 48 -13.20 -15.91 5.70
N GLY A 49 -12.96 -15.45 6.92
CA GLY A 49 -11.79 -15.87 7.71
C GLY A 49 -10.49 -15.11 7.41
N VAL A 50 -10.52 -14.07 6.56
CA VAL A 50 -9.35 -13.31 6.12
C VAL A 50 -9.50 -11.81 6.45
N TRP A 51 -8.47 -11.23 7.06
CA TRP A 51 -8.34 -9.80 7.16
C TRP A 51 -7.85 -9.21 5.83
N THR A 52 -8.66 -8.35 5.22
CA THR A 52 -8.46 -7.88 3.85
C THR A 52 -8.82 -6.41 3.65
N TYR A 53 -8.37 -5.83 2.53
CA TYR A 53 -8.92 -4.66 1.84
C TYR A 53 -9.23 -5.05 0.40
N SER A 54 -10.28 -4.50 -0.21
CA SER A 54 -10.51 -4.68 -1.64
C SER A 54 -9.60 -3.76 -2.47
N LEU A 55 -9.36 -4.11 -3.73
CA LEU A 55 -8.67 -3.22 -4.68
C LEU A 55 -9.46 -1.92 -4.90
N ASP A 56 -10.79 -2.00 -4.87
CA ASP A 56 -11.66 -0.82 -4.99
C ASP A 56 -11.49 0.13 -3.79
N ASP A 57 -11.39 -0.40 -2.56
CA ASP A 57 -11.10 0.42 -1.37
C ASP A 57 -9.76 1.13 -1.50
N ILE A 58 -8.73 0.43 -2.01
CA ILE A 58 -7.39 0.98 -2.22
C ILE A 58 -7.44 2.11 -3.25
N THR A 59 -8.07 1.86 -4.40
CA THR A 59 -8.15 2.82 -5.51
C THR A 59 -9.00 4.03 -5.14
N THR A 60 -10.20 3.80 -4.62
CA THR A 60 -11.13 4.86 -4.21
C THR A 60 -10.56 5.67 -3.06
N GLY A 61 -9.94 5.00 -2.08
CA GLY A 61 -9.30 5.66 -0.95
C GLY A 61 -8.14 6.55 -1.37
N LEU A 62 -7.31 6.10 -2.32
CA LEU A 62 -6.24 6.91 -2.89
C LEU A 62 -6.79 8.14 -3.63
N GLN A 63 -7.83 7.97 -4.45
CA GLN A 63 -8.47 9.07 -5.18
C GLN A 63 -9.06 10.12 -4.23
N HIS A 64 -9.77 9.69 -3.18
CA HIS A 64 -10.31 10.60 -2.17
C HIS A 64 -9.22 11.32 -1.39
N CYS A 65 -8.17 10.60 -0.98
CA CYS A 65 -7.03 11.19 -0.29
C CYS A 65 -6.34 12.27 -1.13
N TYR A 66 -6.13 11.99 -2.41
CA TYR A 66 -5.54 12.94 -3.34
C TYR A 66 -6.46 14.15 -3.60
N ALA A 67 -7.76 13.92 -3.80
CA ALA A 67 -8.73 15.00 -3.96
C ALA A 67 -8.76 15.93 -2.74
N SER A 68 -8.71 15.37 -1.53
CA SER A 68 -8.61 16.12 -0.28
C SER A 68 -7.34 16.98 -0.24
N LEU A 69 -6.18 16.45 -0.65
CA LEU A 69 -4.94 17.21 -0.76
C LEU A 69 -5.08 18.36 -1.77
N ALA A 70 -5.62 18.09 -2.95
CA ALA A 70 -5.78 19.09 -4.01
C ALA A 70 -6.69 20.25 -3.59
N GLU A 71 -7.76 19.94 -2.85
CA GLU A 71 -8.66 20.96 -2.30
C GLU A 71 -7.98 21.80 -1.20
N ASP A 72 -7.18 21.17 -0.32
CA ASP A 72 -6.38 21.88 0.69
C ASP A 72 -5.37 22.84 0.04
N VAL A 73 -4.69 22.40 -1.04
CA VAL A 73 -3.81 23.28 -1.85
C VAL A 73 -4.58 24.43 -2.46
N LYS A 74 -5.72 24.14 -3.08
CA LYS A 74 -6.56 25.16 -3.74
C LYS A 74 -7.08 26.20 -2.75
N SER A 75 -7.53 25.74 -1.59
CA SER A 75 -8.03 26.60 -0.52
C SER A 75 -6.96 27.56 0.02
N LYS A 76 -5.73 27.05 0.21
CA LYS A 76 -4.61 27.82 0.80
C LYS A 76 -3.91 28.73 -0.20
N TYR A 77 -3.77 28.30 -1.44
CA TYR A 77 -2.90 28.96 -2.43
C TYR A 77 -3.58 29.35 -3.74
N GLY A 78 -4.86 29.02 -3.92
CA GLY A 78 -5.63 29.37 -5.11
C GLY A 78 -5.22 28.64 -6.39
N VAL A 79 -4.42 27.57 -6.29
CA VAL A 79 -3.92 26.78 -7.42
C VAL A 79 -4.14 25.30 -7.20
N VAL A 80 -4.18 24.54 -8.28
CA VAL A 80 -4.24 23.07 -8.24
C VAL A 80 -2.90 22.52 -8.75
N PRO A 81 -2.28 21.55 -8.06
CA PRO A 81 -1.06 20.94 -8.55
C PRO A 81 -1.28 20.22 -9.88
N THR A 82 -0.42 20.46 -10.86
CA THR A 82 -0.42 19.77 -12.16
C THR A 82 0.75 18.80 -12.33
N GLY A 83 1.59 18.71 -11.30
CA GLY A 83 2.74 17.82 -11.25
C GLY A 83 3.62 18.13 -10.04
N TYR A 84 4.59 17.26 -9.81
CA TYR A 84 5.48 17.27 -8.66
C TYR A 84 6.93 17.12 -9.11
N GLY A 85 7.89 17.61 -8.32
CA GLY A 85 9.30 17.37 -8.54
C GLY A 85 9.68 15.91 -8.32
N ALA A 86 9.06 15.27 -7.33
CA ALA A 86 9.10 13.83 -7.10
C ALA A 86 7.88 13.38 -6.31
N MET A 87 7.65 12.06 -6.33
CA MET A 87 6.62 11.41 -5.54
C MET A 87 7.23 10.19 -4.84
N GLY A 88 6.88 10.01 -3.56
CA GLY A 88 7.23 8.84 -2.78
C GLY A 88 5.99 8.15 -2.22
N ILE A 89 6.01 6.83 -2.18
CA ILE A 89 4.93 6.02 -1.62
C ILE A 89 5.49 5.19 -0.47
N SER A 90 4.77 5.19 0.65
CA SER A 90 4.98 4.29 1.78
C SER A 90 3.73 3.43 1.97
N GLY A 91 3.90 2.19 2.33
CA GLY A 91 2.78 1.28 2.58
C GLY A 91 3.01 0.39 3.78
N MET A 92 1.94 -0.25 4.24
CA MET A 92 2.03 -1.31 5.23
C MET A 92 2.94 -2.41 4.68
N MET A 93 3.95 -2.76 5.45
CA MET A 93 4.78 -3.92 5.13
C MET A 93 4.10 -5.19 5.60
N HIS A 94 4.46 -6.28 4.98
CA HIS A 94 3.92 -7.62 5.21
C HIS A 94 2.45 -7.76 4.80
N GLY A 95 2.23 -8.67 3.92
CA GLY A 95 0.95 -9.01 3.35
C GLY A 95 1.18 -9.86 2.12
N TYR A 96 0.11 -10.35 1.55
CA TYR A 96 0.19 -11.23 0.41
C TYR A 96 -0.91 -10.89 -0.59
N MET A 97 -0.48 -10.59 -1.80
CA MET A 97 -1.33 -10.39 -2.97
C MET A 97 -0.78 -11.25 -4.10
N ALA A 98 -1.64 -12.02 -4.73
CA ALA A 98 -1.29 -12.88 -5.85
C ALA A 98 -2.07 -12.45 -7.08
N PHE A 99 -1.38 -12.22 -8.19
CA PHE A 99 -1.95 -11.80 -9.46
C PHE A 99 -1.65 -12.81 -10.56
N ASP A 100 -2.55 -12.91 -11.53
CA ASP A 100 -2.28 -13.63 -12.76
C ASP A 100 -1.48 -12.77 -13.76
N LYS A 101 -1.22 -13.34 -14.95
CA LYS A 101 -0.50 -12.65 -16.02
C LYS A 101 -1.23 -11.43 -16.61
N ASP A 102 -2.50 -11.26 -16.32
CA ASP A 102 -3.35 -10.18 -16.80
C ASP A 102 -3.64 -9.17 -15.67
N ASP A 103 -2.86 -9.22 -14.57
CA ASP A 103 -2.96 -8.38 -13.36
C ASP A 103 -4.29 -8.52 -12.59
N ASN A 104 -5.02 -9.64 -12.76
CA ASN A 104 -6.19 -9.92 -11.94
C ASN A 104 -5.77 -10.49 -10.59
N LEU A 105 -6.37 -9.97 -9.52
CA LEU A 105 -6.15 -10.48 -8.16
C LEU A 105 -6.77 -11.88 -8.03
N LEU A 106 -5.95 -12.89 -7.77
CA LEU A 106 -6.35 -14.30 -7.72
C LEU A 106 -7.04 -14.67 -6.42
N ILE A 107 -6.67 -14.01 -5.32
CA ILE A 107 -7.22 -14.26 -3.98
C ILE A 107 -7.40 -12.92 -3.26
N PRO A 108 -8.27 -12.84 -2.23
CA PRO A 108 -8.36 -11.66 -1.40
C PRO A 108 -7.00 -11.27 -0.81
N PHE A 109 -6.70 -9.97 -0.80
CA PHE A 109 -5.48 -9.45 -0.18
C PHE A 109 -5.39 -9.92 1.29
N ARG A 110 -4.37 -10.70 1.64
CA ARG A 110 -4.10 -11.16 3.01
C ARG A 110 -3.21 -10.14 3.70
N THR A 111 -3.78 -9.34 4.59
CA THR A 111 -3.05 -8.29 5.31
C THR A 111 -2.14 -8.88 6.39
N TRP A 112 -1.27 -8.06 6.96
CA TRP A 112 -0.36 -8.41 8.06
C TRP A 112 -1.07 -8.91 9.34
N ARG A 113 -2.38 -8.68 9.46
CA ARG A 113 -3.20 -9.11 10.61
C ARG A 113 -3.55 -10.59 10.58
N ASN A 114 -3.35 -11.25 9.44
CA ASN A 114 -3.69 -12.67 9.30
C ASN A 114 -2.67 -13.56 10.02
N THR A 115 -3.19 -14.53 10.76
CA THR A 115 -2.42 -15.57 11.48
C THR A 115 -2.71 -16.97 10.92
N ILE A 116 -3.13 -17.07 9.67
CA ILE A 116 -3.55 -18.31 9.00
C ILE A 116 -2.38 -19.13 8.43
N THR A 117 -1.15 -18.76 8.74
CA THR A 117 0.07 -19.32 8.14
C THR A 117 1.01 -19.92 9.19
N GLU A 118 0.45 -20.42 10.30
CA GLU A 118 1.23 -20.96 11.42
C GLU A 118 2.09 -22.15 11.02
N GLN A 119 1.52 -23.11 10.28
CA GLN A 119 2.23 -24.29 9.82
C GLN A 119 3.40 -23.89 8.92
N ALA A 120 3.14 -23.09 7.89
CA ALA A 120 4.17 -22.62 6.95
C ALA A 120 5.28 -21.83 7.64
N ALA A 121 4.93 -20.95 8.57
CA ALA A 121 5.90 -20.16 9.31
C ALA A 121 6.80 -21.05 10.19
N SER A 122 6.24 -22.07 10.84
CA SER A 122 6.99 -23.02 11.65
C SER A 122 7.96 -23.85 10.81
N GLU A 123 7.48 -24.48 9.73
CA GLU A 123 8.29 -25.32 8.84
C GLU A 123 9.41 -24.51 8.18
N LEU A 124 9.11 -23.30 7.68
CA LEU A 124 10.11 -22.43 7.08
C LEU A 124 11.15 -21.95 8.09
N SER A 125 10.74 -21.66 9.32
CA SER A 125 11.67 -21.25 10.38
C SER A 125 12.65 -22.35 10.73
N GLU A 126 12.19 -23.59 10.82
CA GLU A 126 13.04 -24.75 11.04
C GLU A 126 13.99 -25.01 9.86
N LEU A 127 13.44 -25.03 8.64
CA LEU A 127 14.21 -25.28 7.41
C LEU A 127 15.33 -24.27 7.19
N LEU A 128 15.04 -23.00 7.44
CA LEU A 128 15.99 -21.89 7.16
C LEU A 128 16.87 -21.54 8.35
N GLY A 129 16.62 -22.12 9.53
CA GLY A 129 17.31 -21.75 10.78
C GLY A 129 17.12 -20.28 11.17
N PHE A 130 16.02 -19.69 10.75
CA PHE A 130 15.70 -18.26 10.93
C PHE A 130 14.21 -18.08 11.18
N ASN A 131 13.84 -17.20 12.11
CA ASN A 131 12.44 -16.93 12.44
C ASN A 131 11.69 -16.30 11.27
N ILE A 132 10.72 -17.01 10.71
CA ILE A 132 9.82 -16.56 9.66
C ILE A 132 8.47 -16.22 10.31
N PRO A 133 8.12 -14.92 10.45
CA PRO A 133 6.83 -14.52 11.02
C PRO A 133 5.66 -14.92 10.10
N GLN A 134 4.53 -15.28 10.70
CA GLN A 134 3.31 -15.66 9.97
C GLN A 134 2.82 -14.60 8.98
N ARG A 135 3.06 -13.31 9.25
CA ARG A 135 2.64 -12.18 8.42
C ARG A 135 3.46 -11.98 7.15
N TRP A 136 4.58 -12.70 6.99
CA TRP A 136 5.43 -12.53 5.82
C TRP A 136 4.84 -13.18 4.58
N SER A 137 5.08 -12.56 3.40
CA SER A 137 4.56 -13.04 2.12
C SER A 137 5.01 -14.47 1.81
N ILE A 138 6.24 -14.84 2.18
CA ILE A 138 6.75 -16.20 2.00
C ILE A 138 5.96 -17.24 2.81
N ALA A 139 5.54 -16.90 4.05
CA ALA A 139 4.71 -17.78 4.86
C ALA A 139 3.32 -17.96 4.24
N HIS A 140 2.74 -16.88 3.70
CA HIS A 140 1.46 -16.95 2.99
C HIS A 140 1.55 -17.77 1.71
N LEU A 141 2.60 -17.59 0.91
CA LEU A 141 2.82 -18.38 -0.30
C LEU A 141 2.99 -19.86 0.03
N TYR A 142 3.86 -20.18 0.99
CA TYR A 142 4.10 -21.57 1.36
C TYR A 142 2.84 -22.23 1.96
N GLN A 143 2.07 -21.48 2.75
CA GLN A 143 0.77 -21.99 3.24
C GLN A 143 -0.21 -22.26 2.10
N ALA A 144 -0.24 -21.42 1.06
CA ALA A 144 -1.06 -21.66 -0.12
C ALA A 144 -0.63 -22.95 -0.87
N VAL A 145 0.69 -23.23 -0.94
CA VAL A 145 1.21 -24.50 -1.47
C VAL A 145 0.77 -25.68 -0.62
N LEU A 146 0.91 -25.59 0.70
CA LEU A 146 0.51 -26.67 1.64
C LEU A 146 -1.00 -26.95 1.57
N ASN A 147 -1.82 -25.91 1.39
CA ASN A 147 -3.25 -26.03 1.24
C ASN A 147 -3.70 -26.52 -0.15
N GLY A 148 -2.79 -26.59 -1.14
CA GLY A 148 -3.13 -26.93 -2.53
C GLY A 148 -4.03 -25.89 -3.19
N GLU A 149 -3.87 -24.60 -2.87
CA GLU A 149 -4.68 -23.51 -3.42
C GLU A 149 -4.44 -23.38 -4.94
N GLU A 150 -5.52 -23.34 -5.72
CA GLU A 150 -5.47 -23.32 -7.19
C GLU A 150 -4.70 -22.11 -7.75
N ASN A 151 -4.76 -20.97 -7.06
CA ASN A 151 -4.06 -19.76 -7.43
C ASN A 151 -2.52 -19.93 -7.49
N VAL A 152 -1.95 -20.88 -6.76
CA VAL A 152 -0.50 -21.15 -6.78
C VAL A 152 -0.04 -21.59 -8.18
N LEU A 153 -0.86 -22.33 -8.91
CA LEU A 153 -0.54 -22.80 -10.26
C LEU A 153 -0.61 -21.70 -11.32
N SER A 154 -1.35 -20.63 -11.04
CA SER A 154 -1.54 -19.49 -11.93
C SER A 154 -0.66 -18.28 -11.56
N LEU A 155 0.17 -18.42 -10.53
CA LEU A 155 0.96 -17.33 -9.97
C LEU A 155 2.12 -16.97 -10.88
N ILE A 156 2.16 -15.71 -11.36
CA ILE A 156 3.32 -15.16 -12.10
C ILE A 156 4.02 -14.07 -11.28
N HIS A 157 3.28 -13.31 -10.47
CA HIS A 157 3.82 -12.22 -9.68
C HIS A 157 3.44 -12.35 -8.20
N ILE A 158 4.45 -12.33 -7.35
CA ILE A 158 4.30 -12.04 -5.93
C ILE A 158 4.78 -10.60 -5.78
N SER A 159 3.86 -9.67 -5.49
CA SER A 159 4.28 -8.29 -5.24
C SER A 159 4.78 -8.16 -3.80
N GLU A 160 6.09 -8.21 -3.63
CA GLU A 160 6.73 -7.60 -2.47
C GLU A 160 7.24 -6.21 -2.86
N PRO A 161 7.17 -5.21 -1.96
CA PRO A 161 7.86 -3.96 -2.19
C PRO A 161 9.36 -4.25 -2.22
N THR A 162 9.92 -4.38 -3.42
CA THR A 162 11.37 -4.45 -3.58
C THR A 162 11.95 -3.09 -3.21
N ARG A 163 12.64 -3.01 -2.08
CA ARG A 163 13.59 -1.92 -1.83
C ARG A 163 14.69 -2.02 -2.89
N ARG A 164 14.69 -1.09 -3.83
CA ARG A 164 15.89 -0.72 -4.58
C ARG A 164 16.57 0.44 -3.88
#